data_76a66d4862bf90e96e2726e15a585e5d
#
_entry.id   76a66d4862bf90e96e2726e15a585e5d
#
_cell.length_a   1.000
_cell.length_b   1.000
_cell.length_c   1.000
_cell.angle_alpha   90.00
_cell.angle_beta   90.00
_cell.angle_gamma   90.00
#
_symmetry.space_group_name_H-M   'P 1'
#
loop_
_entity.id
_entity.type
_entity.pdbx_description
1 polymer ?
#
loop_
_entity_poly.entity_id
_entity_poly.type
_entity_poly.pdbx_seq_one_letter_code
_entity_poly.pdbx_strand_id
1 'polypeptide(L)'
;MYLLITRTFPPELGGMQNLMWGLARSLAKINLIKVFADYHENHEEFDSSVSFSIERVSGMKLIRKYRKSYLINDYLENNKNVECLIADHWKSLELIKTNKKRICLIHSKEINHPKGSGLNKKVLSVLNNVD
;
A
#
# COMPACT_ATOMS: atom_id res chain seq x y z
N MET A 1 8.74 -7.02 10.63
CA MET A 1 7.59 -7.25 9.76
C MET A 1 7.39 -6.06 8.84
N TYR A 2 7.05 -6.27 7.56
CA TYR A 2 6.77 -5.22 6.60
C TYR A 2 5.30 -5.21 6.18
N LEU A 3 4.72 -4.02 5.97
CA LEU A 3 3.39 -3.85 5.40
C LEU A 3 3.52 -3.34 3.96
N LEU A 4 2.93 -4.07 3.01
CA LEU A 4 2.75 -3.59 1.65
C LEU A 4 1.34 -3.02 1.50
N ILE A 5 1.25 -1.80 0.96
CA ILE A 5 0.00 -1.09 0.77
C ILE A 5 -0.15 -0.79 -0.70
N THR A 6 -1.12 -1.42 -1.33
CA THR A 6 -1.31 -1.29 -2.78
C THR A 6 -2.78 -1.11 -3.14
N ARG A 7 -3.03 -0.48 -4.27
CA ARG A 7 -4.37 -0.37 -4.85
C ARG A 7 -4.65 -1.54 -5.77
N THR A 8 -3.62 -2.06 -6.41
CA THR A 8 -3.73 -3.12 -7.41
C THR A 8 -2.79 -4.28 -7.06
N PHE A 9 -3.32 -5.49 -7.04
CA PHE A 9 -2.56 -6.70 -6.70
C PHE A 9 -3.16 -7.90 -7.45
N PRO A 10 -2.38 -8.97 -7.75
CA PRO A 10 -2.97 -10.14 -8.38
C PRO A 10 -4.20 -10.66 -7.61
N PRO A 11 -5.16 -11.31 -8.31
CA PRO A 11 -5.06 -11.85 -9.66
C PRO A 11 -5.26 -10.83 -10.80
N GLU A 12 -5.51 -9.56 -10.48
CA GLU A 12 -5.57 -8.52 -11.51
C GLU A 12 -4.23 -8.47 -12.28
N LEU A 13 -4.31 -8.40 -13.62
CA LEU A 13 -3.13 -8.40 -14.49
C LEU A 13 -2.68 -6.98 -14.80
N GLY A 14 -1.37 -6.74 -14.75
CA GLY A 14 -0.77 -5.46 -15.11
C GLY A 14 0.64 -5.28 -14.57
N GLY A 15 1.32 -4.25 -15.04
CA GLY A 15 2.71 -3.98 -14.67
C GLY A 15 2.88 -3.66 -13.18
N MET A 16 1.97 -2.88 -12.61
CA MET A 16 2.00 -2.53 -11.18
C MET A 16 1.71 -3.74 -10.30
N GLN A 17 0.72 -4.54 -10.68
CA GLN A 17 0.36 -5.78 -9.99
C GLN A 17 1.56 -6.73 -9.94
N ASN A 18 2.22 -6.91 -11.07
CA ASN A 18 3.42 -7.76 -11.17
C ASN A 18 4.58 -7.21 -10.34
N LEU A 19 4.79 -5.89 -10.35
CA LEU A 19 5.82 -5.24 -9.53
C LEU A 19 5.56 -5.47 -8.03
N MET A 20 4.35 -5.17 -7.57
CA MET A 20 3.98 -5.34 -6.16
C MET A 20 4.01 -6.81 -5.73
N TRP A 21 3.60 -7.71 -6.62
CA TRP A 21 3.72 -9.15 -6.40
C TRP A 21 5.17 -9.61 -6.28
N GLY A 22 6.03 -9.19 -7.21
CA GLY A 22 7.45 -9.52 -7.18
C GLY A 22 8.14 -9.01 -5.91
N LEU A 23 7.79 -7.79 -5.50
CA LEU A 23 8.27 -7.19 -4.25
C LEU A 23 7.78 -7.99 -3.03
N ALA A 24 6.49 -8.32 -2.96
CA ALA A 24 5.92 -9.12 -1.88
C ALA A 24 6.63 -10.47 -1.73
N ARG A 25 6.79 -11.20 -2.84
CA ARG A 25 7.51 -12.49 -2.86
C ARG A 25 8.96 -12.38 -2.39
N SER A 26 9.64 -11.33 -2.80
CA SER A 26 11.06 -11.13 -2.44
C SER A 26 11.21 -10.80 -0.96
N LEU A 27 10.37 -9.92 -0.45
CA LEU A 27 10.37 -9.52 0.95
C LEU A 27 9.91 -10.67 1.88
N ALA A 28 8.97 -11.50 1.45
CA ALA A 28 8.51 -12.66 2.22
C ALA A 28 9.60 -13.70 2.48
N LYS A 29 10.70 -13.69 1.70
CA LYS A 29 11.87 -14.57 1.92
C LYS A 29 12.75 -14.13 3.08
N ILE A 30 12.68 -12.86 3.46
CA ILE A 30 13.59 -12.25 4.45
C ILE A 30 12.87 -11.72 5.69
N ASN A 31 11.56 -11.49 5.63
CA ASN A 31 10.80 -11.00 6.78
C ASN A 31 9.32 -11.40 6.66
N LEU A 32 8.60 -11.32 7.76
CA LEU A 32 7.14 -11.41 7.73
C LEU A 32 6.57 -10.23 6.98
N ILE A 33 5.61 -10.48 6.12
CA ILE A 33 4.88 -9.43 5.39
C ILE A 33 3.37 -9.59 5.55
N LYS A 34 2.67 -8.48 5.48
CA LYS A 34 1.23 -8.39 5.28
C LYS A 34 0.94 -7.41 4.16
N VAL A 35 0.03 -7.79 3.27
CA VAL A 35 -0.39 -6.95 2.14
C VAL A 35 -1.79 -6.41 2.41
N PHE A 36 -1.99 -5.11 2.26
CA PHE A 36 -3.30 -4.47 2.17
C PHE A 36 -3.55 -4.08 0.73
N ALA A 37 -4.50 -4.73 0.08
CA ALA A 37 -4.83 -4.50 -1.32
C ALA A 37 -6.31 -4.15 -1.49
N ASP A 38 -6.66 -3.50 -2.60
CA ASP A 38 -8.06 -3.35 -2.96
C ASP A 38 -8.66 -4.70 -3.33
N TYR A 39 -9.96 -4.85 -3.07
CA TYR A 39 -10.72 -6.04 -3.43
C TYR A 39 -10.71 -6.24 -4.95
N HIS A 40 -10.56 -7.47 -5.36
CA HIS A 40 -10.70 -7.95 -6.74
C HIS A 40 -11.54 -9.21 -6.73
N GLU A 41 -12.41 -9.37 -7.71
CA GLU A 41 -13.15 -10.62 -7.91
C GLU A 41 -12.15 -11.77 -8.13
N ASN A 42 -12.50 -12.97 -7.70
CA ASN A 42 -11.66 -14.18 -7.83
C ASN A 42 -10.30 -14.10 -7.10
N HIS A 43 -10.16 -13.26 -6.08
CA HIS A 43 -8.90 -13.15 -5.32
C HIS A 43 -8.61 -14.36 -4.42
N GLU A 44 -9.62 -15.12 -4.03
CA GLU A 44 -9.54 -16.16 -3.01
C GLU A 44 -8.55 -17.27 -3.37
N GLU A 45 -8.59 -17.76 -4.61
CA GLU A 45 -7.66 -18.77 -5.11
C GLU A 45 -6.22 -18.26 -5.05
N PHE A 46 -5.98 -17.05 -5.53
CA PHE A 46 -4.66 -16.43 -5.48
C PHE A 46 -4.21 -16.22 -4.03
N ASP A 47 -5.04 -15.65 -3.18
CA ASP A 47 -4.70 -15.32 -1.80
C ASP A 47 -4.39 -16.59 -0.97
N SER A 48 -5.06 -17.72 -1.27
CA SER A 48 -4.76 -19.02 -0.63
C SER A 48 -3.47 -19.66 -1.12
N SER A 49 -2.97 -19.29 -2.29
CA SER A 49 -1.75 -19.84 -2.90
C SER A 49 -0.45 -19.25 -2.38
N VAL A 50 -0.52 -18.16 -1.62
CA VAL A 50 0.66 -17.43 -1.14
C VAL A 50 0.97 -17.72 0.33
N SER A 51 2.22 -17.55 0.74
CA SER A 51 2.69 -17.83 2.09
C SER A 51 2.56 -16.65 3.08
N PHE A 52 1.96 -15.56 2.67
CA PHE A 52 1.79 -14.36 3.50
C PHE A 52 0.34 -13.87 3.50
N SER A 53 0.00 -13.09 4.51
CA SER A 53 -1.37 -12.58 4.68
C SER A 53 -1.67 -11.45 3.70
N ILE A 54 -2.83 -11.56 3.03
CA ILE A 54 -3.38 -10.48 2.21
C ILE A 54 -4.73 -10.08 2.79
N GLU A 55 -4.91 -8.78 3.02
CA GLU A 55 -6.18 -8.20 3.43
C GLU A 55 -6.76 -7.39 2.30
N ARG A 56 -7.90 -7.85 1.78
CA ARG A 56 -8.61 -7.24 0.66
C ARG A 56 -9.66 -6.26 1.17
N VAL A 57 -9.53 -5.01 0.76
CA VAL A 57 -10.44 -3.95 1.18
C VAL A 57 -11.47 -3.68 0.10
N SER A 58 -12.71 -4.06 0.37
CA SER A 58 -13.87 -3.84 -0.51
C SER A 58 -14.52 -2.46 -0.29
N GLY A 59 -15.48 -2.14 -1.14
CA GLY A 59 -16.31 -0.94 -1.05
C GLY A 59 -16.16 -0.01 -2.25
N MET A 60 -17.02 1.01 -2.30
CA MET A 60 -17.01 2.00 -3.38
C MET A 60 -15.64 2.72 -3.46
N LYS A 61 -15.18 2.99 -4.66
CA LYS A 61 -13.87 3.59 -4.95
C LYS A 61 -13.58 4.86 -4.11
N LEU A 62 -14.59 5.70 -3.89
CA LEU A 62 -14.43 6.97 -3.16
C LEU A 62 -14.17 6.76 -1.65
N ILE A 63 -14.78 5.75 -1.04
CA ILE A 63 -14.66 5.49 0.40
C ILE A 63 -13.61 4.43 0.73
N ARG A 64 -13.20 3.61 -0.24
CA ARG A 64 -12.24 2.51 -0.04
C ARG A 64 -10.91 3.00 0.54
N LYS A 65 -10.43 4.16 0.10
CA LYS A 65 -9.23 4.79 0.64
C LYS A 65 -9.32 5.01 2.15
N TYR A 66 -10.41 5.59 2.62
CA TYR A 66 -10.63 5.85 4.05
C TYR A 66 -10.74 4.56 4.85
N ARG A 67 -11.51 3.60 4.33
CA ARG A 67 -11.65 2.28 4.95
C ARG A 67 -10.31 1.55 5.05
N LYS A 68 -9.52 1.53 3.98
CA LYS A 68 -8.19 0.92 3.97
C LYS A 68 -7.24 1.60 4.96
N SER A 69 -7.22 2.92 4.99
CA SER A 69 -6.40 3.67 5.94
C SER A 69 -6.81 3.42 7.39
N TYR A 70 -8.10 3.30 7.67
CA TYR A 70 -8.58 2.93 8.99
C TYR A 70 -8.07 1.56 9.43
N LEU A 71 -8.23 0.54 8.59
CA LEU A 71 -7.76 -0.83 8.86
C LEU A 71 -6.25 -0.89 9.07
N ILE A 72 -5.48 -0.14 8.28
CA ILE A 72 -4.03 -0.08 8.43
C ILE A 72 -3.63 0.62 9.73
N ASN A 73 -4.26 1.74 10.07
CA ASN A 73 -3.96 2.45 11.31
C ASN A 73 -4.29 1.59 12.55
N ASP A 74 -5.46 0.94 12.55
CA ASP A 74 -5.84 -0.02 13.58
C ASP A 74 -4.83 -1.18 13.69
N TYR A 75 -4.43 -1.73 12.55
CA TYR A 75 -3.41 -2.77 12.52
C TYR A 75 -2.07 -2.32 13.12
N LEU A 76 -1.64 -1.09 12.82
CA LEU A 76 -0.40 -0.51 13.34
C LEU A 76 -0.46 -0.24 14.86
N GLU A 77 -1.61 0.12 15.37
CA GLU A 77 -1.82 0.29 16.83
C GLU A 77 -1.67 -1.04 17.57
N ASN A 78 -2.17 -2.12 16.98
CA ASN A 78 -2.17 -3.45 17.60
C ASN A 78 -0.91 -4.29 17.30
N ASN A 79 -0.08 -3.90 16.32
CA ASN A 79 1.10 -4.65 15.88
C ASN A 79 2.38 -3.81 15.92
N LYS A 80 3.02 -3.77 17.07
CA LYS A 80 4.22 -2.94 17.30
C LYS A 80 5.47 -3.45 16.56
N ASN A 81 5.47 -4.70 16.10
CA ASN A 81 6.57 -5.33 15.35
C ASN A 81 6.64 -4.91 13.87
N VAL A 82 5.75 -4.04 13.42
CA VAL A 82 5.87 -3.43 12.09
C VAL A 82 7.06 -2.49 12.07
N GLU A 83 7.96 -2.69 11.10
CA GLU A 83 9.21 -1.92 10.94
C GLU A 83 9.09 -0.89 9.81
N CYS A 84 8.45 -1.30 8.71
CA CYS A 84 8.37 -0.47 7.51
C CYS A 84 7.06 -0.68 6.76
N LEU A 85 6.55 0.41 6.20
CA LEU A 85 5.43 0.43 5.26
C LEU A 85 5.97 0.71 3.86
N ILE A 86 5.52 -0.06 2.87
CA ILE A 86 5.91 0.09 1.47
C ILE A 86 4.64 0.27 0.65
N ALA A 87 4.51 1.39 -0.03
CA ALA A 87 3.31 1.73 -0.78
C ALA A 87 3.57 1.86 -2.28
N ASP A 88 2.61 1.41 -3.06
CA ASP A 88 2.61 1.54 -4.53
C ASP A 88 2.44 2.98 -5.01
N HIS A 89 1.92 3.86 -4.16
CA HIS A 89 1.53 5.21 -4.55
C HIS A 89 1.40 6.10 -3.30
N TRP A 90 1.75 7.39 -3.42
CA TRP A 90 1.65 8.36 -2.33
C TRP A 90 0.23 8.45 -1.70
N LYS A 91 -0.83 8.30 -2.50
CA LYS A 91 -2.23 8.30 -1.99
C LYS A 91 -2.51 7.15 -1.03
N SER A 92 -1.76 6.07 -1.13
CA SER A 92 -1.88 4.93 -0.22
C SER A 92 -1.33 5.23 1.17
N LEU A 93 -0.48 6.25 1.31
CA LEU A 93 0.10 6.71 2.58
C LEU A 93 -0.58 7.96 3.15
N GLU A 94 -1.39 8.67 2.36
CA GLU A 94 -1.91 10.02 2.69
C GLU A 94 -2.63 10.10 4.05
N LEU A 95 -3.32 9.04 4.45
CA LEU A 95 -4.11 8.98 5.69
C LEU A 95 -3.52 8.03 6.74
N ILE A 96 -2.30 7.54 6.52
CA ILE A 96 -1.64 6.64 7.47
C ILE A 96 -0.91 7.46 8.53
N LYS A 97 -1.24 7.16 9.78
CA LYS A 97 -0.65 7.81 10.96
C LYS A 97 0.36 6.87 11.60
N THR A 98 1.63 7.11 11.39
CA THR A 98 2.69 6.27 11.96
C THR A 98 4.03 7.01 12.01
N ASN A 99 4.86 6.63 12.98
CA ASN A 99 6.26 7.00 13.06
C ASN A 99 7.20 5.91 12.50
N LYS A 100 6.63 4.85 11.94
CA LYS A 100 7.42 3.77 11.31
C LYS A 100 7.98 4.24 9.98
N LYS A 101 9.07 3.61 9.56
CA LYS A 101 9.69 3.84 8.25
C LYS A 101 8.66 3.68 7.12
N ARG A 102 8.71 4.59 6.15
CA ARG A 102 7.79 4.58 5.00
C ARG A 102 8.57 4.68 3.70
N ILE A 103 8.28 3.80 2.78
CA ILE A 103 8.81 3.82 1.41
C ILE A 103 7.62 3.98 0.46
N CYS A 104 7.74 4.92 -0.46
CA CYS A 104 6.74 5.15 -1.50
C CYS A 104 7.35 4.92 -2.88
N LEU A 105 6.75 4.01 -3.65
CA LEU A 105 7.12 3.87 -5.06
C LEU A 105 6.53 5.05 -5.85
N ILE A 106 7.37 5.66 -6.68
CA ILE A 106 6.99 6.82 -7.47
C ILE A 106 7.02 6.45 -8.96
N HIS A 107 5.89 6.62 -9.62
CA HIS A 107 5.73 6.41 -11.05
C HIS A 107 5.52 7.76 -11.74
N SER A 108 6.37 8.10 -12.65
CA SER A 108 6.68 9.40 -13.27
C SER A 108 5.59 10.48 -13.37
N LYS A 109 4.34 10.12 -13.65
CA LYS A 109 3.24 11.10 -13.84
C LYS A 109 2.57 11.54 -12.53
N GLU A 110 2.75 10.81 -11.46
CA GLU A 110 1.97 10.96 -10.22
C GLU A 110 2.44 12.11 -9.34
N ILE A 111 3.67 12.55 -9.51
CA ILE A 111 4.27 13.68 -8.80
C ILE A 111 4.41 14.92 -9.69
N ASN A 112 4.14 14.78 -10.98
CA ASN A 112 4.36 15.84 -11.97
C ASN A 112 3.15 16.79 -12.04
N HIS A 113 2.88 17.45 -10.93
CA HIS A 113 1.82 18.46 -10.81
C HIS A 113 2.40 19.88 -10.84
N PRO A 114 1.65 20.85 -11.39
CA PRO A 114 2.08 22.25 -11.39
C PRO A 114 2.51 22.70 -9.98
N LYS A 115 3.70 23.27 -9.88
CA LYS A 115 4.27 23.75 -8.61
C LYS A 115 3.29 24.68 -7.88
N GLY A 116 3.03 24.40 -6.61
CA GLY A 116 2.12 25.19 -5.78
C GLY A 116 0.63 24.83 -5.93
N SER A 117 0.25 23.96 -6.88
CA SER A 117 -1.13 23.46 -6.96
C SER A 117 -1.54 22.71 -5.69
N GLY A 118 -2.85 22.62 -5.42
CA GLY A 118 -3.36 21.86 -4.28
C GLY A 118 -2.92 20.41 -4.28
N LEU A 119 -2.79 19.79 -5.45
CA LEU A 119 -2.33 18.43 -5.59
C LEU A 119 -0.82 18.30 -5.35
N ASN A 120 -0.01 19.25 -5.86
CA ASN A 120 1.42 19.32 -5.58
C ASN A 120 1.69 19.45 -4.06
N LYS A 121 0.97 20.33 -3.37
CA LYS A 121 1.08 20.48 -1.90
C LYS A 121 0.75 19.18 -1.16
N LYS A 122 -0.29 18.45 -1.59
CA LYS A 122 -0.65 17.16 -1.00
C LYS A 122 0.43 16.10 -1.22
N VAL A 123 0.96 16.00 -2.44
CA VAL A 123 2.07 15.08 -2.74
C VAL A 123 3.25 15.37 -1.84
N LEU A 124 3.69 16.63 -1.77
CA LEU A 124 4.81 17.04 -0.94
C LEU A 124 4.57 16.74 0.55
N SER A 125 3.37 17.00 1.07
CA SER A 125 3.05 16.72 2.48
C SER A 125 3.15 15.23 2.83
N VAL A 126 2.88 14.35 1.89
CA VAL A 126 3.03 12.89 2.09
C VAL A 126 4.50 12.49 1.94
N LEU A 127 5.16 12.94 0.89
CA LEU A 127 6.54 12.54 0.58
C LEU A 127 7.58 13.11 1.56
N ASN A 128 7.33 14.27 2.18
CA ASN A 128 8.19 14.80 3.23
C ASN A 128 8.21 13.93 4.50
N ASN A 129 7.29 12.97 4.61
CA ASN A 129 7.22 12.00 5.70
C ASN A 129 7.61 10.58 5.27
N VAL A 130 8.24 10.44 4.11
CA VAL A 130 8.75 9.16 3.57
C VAL A 130 10.27 9.14 3.74
N ASP A 131 10.81 7.96 4.07
CA ASP A 131 12.24 7.74 4.21
C ASP A 131 12.93 7.47 2.87
#